data_616eb8c9f2fafcd256ef14677ced7b25
#
_entry.id   616eb8c9f2fafcd256ef14677ced7b25
#
_cell.length_a   1.000
_cell.length_b   1.000
_cell.length_c   1.000
_cell.angle_alpha   90.00
_cell.angle_beta   90.00
_cell.angle_gamma   90.00
#
_symmetry.space_group_name_H-M   'P 1'
#
loop_
_entity.id
_entity.type
_entity.pdbx_description
1 polymer ?
#
loop_
_entity_poly.entity_id
_entity_poly.type
_entity_poly.pdbx_seq_one_letter_code
_entity_poly.pdbx_strand_id
1 'polypeptide(L)'
;MADLRTNFLGIKSPNPFWLASAPPTDREVNVTRAFKAGWGGVVWKTLGDGDPIVNVSGPRYGAWHGPDRRLMGLNNIELITDRPLDVNLREIKQVKKDWPDRAVVVSLMVPCEEQNWKAILKQVEETECDGIELNFGCPHGMSERGMGSAVGQVPEYIEMVARWCKAHTRMPVIVKLTPNITDIRFPARAAKKGGADAVSLINTVSSIMAVDLDHMSPWPVIDGQGSHGGYCGPAVKPIALNMVAEIARDAETQGLPISAIGGVTTWKDAAEFIALGAGTVQVCTAAMTYGFKIGRASCRERV
;
A
#
# COMPACT_ATOMS: atom_id res chain seq x y z
N MET A 1 12.64 -3.91 -27.74
CA MET A 1 12.00 -4.03 -26.42
C MET A 1 11.26 -2.72 -26.16
N ALA A 2 10.03 -2.77 -25.66
CA ALA A 2 9.31 -1.56 -25.29
C ALA A 2 10.04 -0.83 -24.15
N ASP A 3 10.01 0.50 -24.15
CA ASP A 3 10.53 1.31 -23.06
C ASP A 3 9.49 1.35 -21.94
N LEU A 4 9.83 0.76 -20.81
CA LEU A 4 8.95 0.70 -19.63
C LEU A 4 9.28 1.78 -18.59
N ARG A 5 10.26 2.66 -18.86
CA ARG A 5 10.58 3.74 -17.93
C ARG A 5 9.35 4.59 -17.67
N THR A 6 9.13 4.92 -16.41
CA THR A 6 7.99 5.73 -16.00
C THR A 6 8.44 6.93 -15.17
N ASN A 7 7.61 7.96 -15.21
CA ASN A 7 7.73 9.13 -14.37
C ASN A 7 6.37 9.35 -13.69
N PHE A 8 6.28 9.03 -12.41
CA PHE A 8 5.08 9.20 -11.62
C PHE A 8 5.31 10.31 -10.60
N LEU A 9 4.65 11.45 -10.76
CA LEU A 9 4.81 12.65 -9.89
C LEU A 9 6.24 13.24 -9.85
N GLY A 10 7.03 13.09 -10.91
CA GLY A 10 8.45 13.43 -10.90
C GLY A 10 9.36 12.28 -10.42
N ILE A 11 8.80 11.25 -9.81
CA ILE A 11 9.52 10.05 -9.39
C ILE A 11 9.82 9.18 -10.60
N LYS A 12 11.10 9.07 -10.94
CA LYS A 12 11.56 8.27 -12.09
C LYS A 12 11.87 6.85 -11.64
N SER A 13 11.42 5.87 -12.42
CA SER A 13 11.77 4.46 -12.21
C SER A 13 11.90 3.71 -13.54
N PRO A 14 12.66 2.59 -13.60
CA PRO A 14 12.92 1.86 -14.84
C PRO A 14 11.69 1.15 -15.40
N ASN A 15 10.65 0.98 -14.60
CA ASN A 15 9.36 0.41 -14.99
C ASN A 15 8.26 0.80 -13.98
N PRO A 16 6.97 0.67 -14.33
CA PRO A 16 5.86 1.06 -13.46
C PRO A 16 5.51 0.04 -12.37
N PHE A 17 6.24 -1.07 -12.25
CA PHE A 17 5.95 -2.14 -11.31
C PHE A 17 6.68 -1.90 -9.98
N TRP A 18 5.93 -1.59 -8.95
CA TRP A 18 6.45 -1.33 -7.62
C TRP A 18 5.96 -2.39 -6.63
N LEU A 19 6.67 -2.58 -5.52
CA LEU A 19 6.14 -3.34 -4.40
C LEU A 19 5.32 -2.43 -3.49
N ALA A 20 4.16 -2.92 -3.07
CA ALA A 20 3.31 -2.22 -2.12
C ALA A 20 3.88 -2.26 -0.70
N SER A 21 3.49 -1.27 0.12
CA SER A 21 3.80 -1.22 1.55
C SER A 21 3.24 -2.45 2.27
N ALA A 22 4.15 -3.38 2.67
CA ALA A 22 3.81 -4.67 3.25
C ALA A 22 5.09 -5.37 3.77
N PRO A 23 5.02 -6.59 4.35
CA PRO A 23 6.21 -7.31 4.80
C PRO A 23 7.35 -7.45 3.77
N PRO A 24 7.11 -7.57 2.45
CA PRO A 24 8.21 -7.59 1.48
C PRO A 24 9.06 -6.32 1.42
N THR A 25 8.58 -5.20 1.96
CA THR A 25 9.25 -3.89 1.92
C THR A 25 9.61 -3.34 3.31
N ASP A 26 9.73 -4.20 4.30
CA ASP A 26 9.98 -3.83 5.69
C ASP A 26 11.46 -3.70 6.07
N ARG A 27 12.38 -4.11 5.16
CA ARG A 27 13.83 -4.16 5.41
C ARG A 27 14.64 -3.90 4.14
N GLU A 28 15.80 -3.28 4.32
CA GLU A 28 16.78 -3.06 3.25
C GLU A 28 17.08 -4.34 2.46
N VAL A 29 17.33 -5.46 3.15
CA VAL A 29 17.66 -6.73 2.49
C VAL A 29 16.55 -7.22 1.57
N ASN A 30 15.30 -7.03 1.93
CA ASN A 30 14.15 -7.41 1.12
C ASN A 30 14.03 -6.50 -0.10
N VAL A 31 14.12 -5.19 0.11
CA VAL A 31 14.06 -4.19 -0.96
C VAL A 31 15.21 -4.38 -1.95
N THR A 32 16.43 -4.60 -1.47
CA THR A 32 17.60 -4.90 -2.33
C THR A 32 17.38 -6.17 -3.17
N ARG A 33 16.79 -7.22 -2.59
CA ARG A 33 16.43 -8.44 -3.34
C ARG A 33 15.38 -8.17 -4.42
N ALA A 34 14.40 -7.32 -4.11
CA ALA A 34 13.38 -6.91 -5.06
C ALA A 34 14.00 -6.12 -6.22
N PHE A 35 14.85 -5.14 -5.96
CA PHE A 35 15.52 -4.35 -7.00
C PHE A 35 16.45 -5.20 -7.88
N LYS A 36 17.21 -6.14 -7.28
CA LYS A 36 17.97 -7.15 -8.02
C LYS A 36 17.08 -8.06 -8.90
N ALA A 37 15.85 -8.28 -8.50
CA ALA A 37 14.86 -9.01 -9.29
C ALA A 37 14.23 -8.18 -10.40
N GLY A 38 14.43 -6.86 -10.44
CA GLY A 38 14.00 -5.97 -11.53
C GLY A 38 12.81 -5.05 -11.20
N TRP A 39 12.36 -5.01 -9.94
CA TRP A 39 11.31 -4.07 -9.53
C TRP A 39 11.74 -2.62 -9.74
N GLY A 40 10.81 -1.81 -10.27
CA GLY A 40 11.05 -0.39 -10.57
C GLY A 40 11.04 0.50 -9.34
N GLY A 41 10.28 0.11 -8.32
CA GLY A 41 10.16 0.86 -7.09
C GLY A 41 9.58 0.03 -5.95
N VAL A 42 9.52 0.65 -4.78
CA VAL A 42 8.88 0.12 -3.58
C VAL A 42 8.15 1.22 -2.83
N VAL A 43 7.08 0.83 -2.14
CA VAL A 43 6.52 1.61 -1.05
C VAL A 43 6.95 0.91 0.24
N TRP A 44 7.78 1.58 1.04
CA TRP A 44 8.31 1.04 2.29
C TRP A 44 7.17 0.73 3.26
N LYS A 45 7.30 -0.36 4.04
CA LYS A 45 6.28 -0.76 5.03
C LYS A 45 5.98 0.41 5.96
N THR A 46 4.70 0.62 6.24
CA THR A 46 4.19 1.78 6.97
C THR A 46 4.93 2.03 8.28
N LEU A 47 5.45 3.23 8.44
CA LEU A 47 6.09 3.73 9.64
C LEU A 47 5.07 4.49 10.50
N GLY A 48 5.23 4.38 11.81
CA GLY A 48 4.57 5.21 12.81
C GLY A 48 5.57 6.10 13.55
N ASP A 49 5.07 7.02 14.35
CA ASP A 49 5.82 7.76 15.35
C ASP A 49 5.71 7.04 16.71
N GLY A 50 6.68 7.17 17.58
CA GLY A 50 6.69 6.56 18.90
C GLY A 50 7.20 5.13 18.95
N ASP A 51 6.79 4.39 19.98
CA ASP A 51 7.24 3.02 20.22
C ASP A 51 6.76 2.06 19.15
N PRO A 52 7.60 1.08 18.76
CA PRO A 52 7.22 0.09 17.77
C PRO A 52 5.95 -0.67 18.17
N ILE A 53 5.01 -0.76 17.24
CA ILE A 53 3.80 -1.54 17.44
C ILE A 53 4.15 -3.01 17.19
N VAL A 54 4.20 -3.78 18.26
CA VAL A 54 4.45 -5.21 18.16
C VAL A 54 3.28 -5.87 17.44
N ASN A 55 3.58 -6.56 16.34
CA ASN A 55 2.60 -7.36 15.65
C ASN A 55 2.16 -8.52 16.54
N VAL A 56 0.90 -8.90 16.37
CA VAL A 56 0.34 -10.06 17.06
C VAL A 56 1.09 -11.34 16.72
N SER A 57 1.10 -12.30 17.64
CA SER A 57 1.63 -13.64 17.39
C SER A 57 0.87 -14.37 16.28
N GLY A 58 1.49 -15.36 15.65
CA GLY A 58 0.82 -16.13 14.58
C GLY A 58 -0.37 -16.99 15.09
N PRO A 59 -1.25 -17.39 14.16
CA PRO A 59 -1.21 -17.13 12.73
C PRO A 59 -1.76 -15.74 12.36
N ARG A 60 -0.95 -14.94 11.64
CA ARG A 60 -1.36 -13.62 11.12
C ARG A 60 -1.96 -13.65 9.73
N TYR A 61 -1.93 -14.79 9.09
CA TYR A 61 -2.39 -15.00 7.72
C TYR A 61 -3.34 -16.16 7.63
N GLY A 62 -4.43 -15.96 6.90
CA GLY A 62 -5.36 -17.01 6.53
C GLY A 62 -5.46 -17.12 5.00
N ALA A 63 -5.22 -18.30 4.45
CA ALA A 63 -5.27 -18.53 3.02
C ALA A 63 -6.62 -19.16 2.61
N TRP A 64 -7.23 -18.60 1.56
CA TRP A 64 -8.41 -19.18 0.92
C TRP A 64 -8.00 -19.80 -0.41
N HIS A 65 -8.25 -21.10 -0.57
CA HIS A 65 -7.91 -21.86 -1.77
C HIS A 65 -9.16 -22.25 -2.52
N GLY A 66 -9.10 -22.21 -3.85
CA GLY A 66 -10.10 -22.80 -4.71
C GLY A 66 -10.04 -24.33 -4.73
N PRO A 67 -11.01 -25.01 -5.42
CA PRO A 67 -11.04 -26.48 -5.54
C PRO A 67 -9.76 -27.07 -6.17
N ASP A 68 -9.08 -26.32 -7.02
CA ASP A 68 -7.82 -26.67 -7.69
C ASP A 68 -6.57 -26.36 -6.84
N ARG A 69 -6.77 -26.04 -5.55
CA ARG A 69 -5.72 -25.60 -4.61
C ARG A 69 -5.02 -24.29 -4.97
N ARG A 70 -5.52 -23.53 -5.93
CA ARG A 70 -5.01 -22.19 -6.18
C ARG A 70 -5.35 -21.25 -5.04
N LEU A 71 -4.39 -20.41 -4.68
CA LEU A 71 -4.63 -19.32 -3.73
C LEU A 71 -5.57 -18.30 -4.39
N MET A 72 -6.79 -18.23 -3.90
CA MET A 72 -7.79 -17.25 -4.32
C MET A 72 -7.66 -15.94 -3.57
N GLY A 73 -7.34 -16.01 -2.30
CA GLY A 73 -7.14 -14.84 -1.47
C GLY A 73 -6.37 -15.13 -0.20
N LEU A 74 -5.89 -14.08 0.40
CA LEU A 74 -5.13 -14.11 1.64
C LEU A 74 -5.73 -13.07 2.60
N ASN A 75 -6.15 -13.50 3.77
CA ASN A 75 -6.45 -12.59 4.87
C ASN A 75 -5.18 -12.32 5.65
N ASN A 76 -4.98 -11.10 6.09
CA ASN A 76 -3.87 -10.71 6.94
C ASN A 76 -4.33 -9.82 8.10
N ILE A 77 -3.60 -9.91 9.21
CA ILE A 77 -3.76 -9.08 10.39
C ILE A 77 -2.43 -8.36 10.67
N GLU A 78 -1.74 -7.99 9.60
CA GLU A 78 -0.49 -7.25 9.66
C GLU A 78 -0.74 -5.80 10.09
N LEU A 79 -0.07 -5.38 11.13
CA LEU A 79 -0.02 -3.99 11.56
C LEU A 79 1.08 -3.23 10.78
N ILE A 80 1.36 -2.01 11.18
CA ILE A 80 2.50 -1.23 10.67
C ILE A 80 3.82 -1.90 11.06
N THR A 81 4.95 -1.28 10.76
CA THR A 81 6.27 -1.84 11.13
C THR A 81 6.35 -2.09 12.64
N ASP A 82 6.97 -3.21 13.03
CA ASP A 82 7.32 -3.54 14.40
C ASP A 82 8.78 -3.19 14.75
N ARG A 83 9.43 -2.41 13.89
CA ARG A 83 10.84 -2.00 14.00
C ARG A 83 10.95 -0.53 14.39
N PRO A 84 11.98 -0.16 15.17
CA PRO A 84 12.21 1.23 15.56
C PRO A 84 12.29 2.16 14.35
N LEU A 85 11.77 3.38 14.49
CA LEU A 85 11.72 4.37 13.42
C LEU A 85 13.11 4.71 12.88
N ASP A 86 14.08 4.94 13.78
CA ASP A 86 15.47 5.28 13.42
C ASP A 86 16.16 4.18 12.60
N VAL A 87 15.85 2.91 12.88
CA VAL A 87 16.36 1.76 12.13
C VAL A 87 15.81 1.80 10.70
N ASN A 88 14.50 2.03 10.55
CA ASN A 88 13.87 2.14 9.24
C ASN A 88 14.43 3.32 8.45
N LEU A 89 14.56 4.50 9.06
CA LEU A 89 15.08 5.70 8.39
C LEU A 89 16.52 5.49 7.87
N ARG A 90 17.39 4.86 8.68
CA ARG A 90 18.75 4.52 8.23
C ARG A 90 18.75 3.58 7.03
N GLU A 91 17.92 2.54 7.05
CA GLU A 91 17.82 1.57 5.95
C GLU A 91 17.25 2.20 4.68
N ILE A 92 16.23 3.05 4.79
CA ILE A 92 15.66 3.80 3.66
C ILE A 92 16.73 4.67 3.00
N LYS A 93 17.48 5.43 3.80
CA LYS A 93 18.57 6.28 3.32
C LYS A 93 19.66 5.46 2.61
N GLN A 94 20.02 4.31 3.16
CA GLN A 94 20.98 3.41 2.54
C GLN A 94 20.48 2.86 1.20
N VAL A 95 19.20 2.42 1.15
CA VAL A 95 18.59 1.94 -0.09
C VAL A 95 18.58 3.02 -1.17
N LYS A 96 18.23 4.27 -0.82
CA LYS A 96 18.26 5.37 -1.80
C LYS A 96 19.65 5.64 -2.34
N LYS A 97 20.65 5.57 -1.48
CA LYS A 97 22.06 5.73 -1.87
C LYS A 97 22.51 4.62 -2.83
N ASP A 98 22.15 3.37 -2.54
CA ASP A 98 22.62 2.20 -3.30
C ASP A 98 21.82 2.01 -4.61
N TRP A 99 20.58 2.54 -4.66
CA TRP A 99 19.65 2.38 -5.78
C TRP A 99 19.02 3.72 -6.20
N PRO A 100 19.84 4.70 -6.66
CA PRO A 100 19.36 6.05 -6.95
C PRO A 100 18.37 6.11 -8.13
N ASP A 101 18.36 5.08 -8.99
CA ASP A 101 17.49 4.95 -10.16
C ASP A 101 16.16 4.20 -9.87
N ARG A 102 15.92 3.83 -8.60
CA ARG A 102 14.70 3.14 -8.17
C ARG A 102 13.82 4.07 -7.33
N ALA A 103 12.52 3.94 -7.53
CA ALA A 103 11.57 4.66 -6.70
C ALA A 103 11.53 4.07 -5.27
N VAL A 104 11.66 4.94 -4.27
CA VAL A 104 11.47 4.61 -2.86
C VAL A 104 10.48 5.60 -2.25
N VAL A 105 9.25 5.15 -2.06
CA VAL A 105 8.18 5.90 -1.38
C VAL A 105 8.05 5.37 0.04
N VAL A 106 7.82 6.24 1.02
CA VAL A 106 7.69 5.84 2.43
C VAL A 106 6.22 5.93 2.85
N SER A 107 5.66 4.80 3.30
CA SER A 107 4.29 4.77 3.81
C SER A 107 4.26 5.19 5.28
N LEU A 108 3.31 6.05 5.64
CA LEU A 108 3.19 6.66 6.96
C LEU A 108 1.79 6.48 7.54
N MET A 109 1.73 6.27 8.85
CA MET A 109 0.50 6.25 9.63
C MET A 109 0.80 6.71 11.05
N VAL A 110 0.35 7.90 11.39
CA VAL A 110 0.49 8.50 12.73
C VAL A 110 -0.87 9.01 13.20
N PRO A 111 -1.05 9.30 14.48
CA PRO A 111 -2.29 9.89 14.98
C PRO A 111 -2.73 11.13 14.20
N CYS A 112 -4.05 11.38 14.14
CA CYS A 112 -4.65 12.46 13.38
C CYS A 112 -4.45 13.81 14.08
N GLU A 113 -3.18 14.19 14.27
CA GLU A 113 -2.72 15.43 14.89
C GLU A 113 -1.61 16.06 14.03
N GLU A 114 -1.76 17.34 13.68
CA GLU A 114 -0.84 18.02 12.75
C GLU A 114 0.63 17.94 13.18
N GLN A 115 0.90 18.05 14.49
CA GLN A 115 2.26 18.01 15.01
C GLN A 115 2.95 16.67 14.80
N ASN A 116 2.22 15.55 14.91
CA ASN A 116 2.77 14.21 14.66
C ASN A 116 3.14 14.05 13.19
N TRP A 117 2.27 14.50 12.27
CA TRP A 117 2.58 14.51 10.85
C TRP A 117 3.78 15.37 10.50
N LYS A 118 3.84 16.59 11.04
CA LYS A 118 4.99 17.49 10.85
C LYS A 118 6.30 16.89 11.36
N ALA A 119 6.27 16.23 12.51
CA ALA A 119 7.45 15.65 13.13
C ALA A 119 8.01 14.47 12.31
N ILE A 120 7.13 13.54 11.88
CA ILE A 120 7.58 12.37 11.10
C ILE A 120 8.01 12.77 9.69
N LEU A 121 7.31 13.71 9.04
CA LEU A 121 7.67 14.19 7.71
C LEU A 121 9.08 14.76 7.68
N LYS A 122 9.46 15.56 8.66
CA LYS A 122 10.81 16.12 8.77
C LYS A 122 11.88 15.02 8.82
N GLN A 123 11.65 13.96 9.59
CA GLN A 123 12.59 12.85 9.71
C GLN A 123 12.68 12.02 8.41
N VAL A 124 11.54 11.83 7.74
CA VAL A 124 11.48 11.06 6.49
C VAL A 124 12.17 11.83 5.34
N GLU A 125 12.04 13.16 5.28
CA GLU A 125 12.75 13.98 4.29
C GLU A 125 14.28 13.83 4.37
N GLU A 126 14.84 13.61 5.56
CA GLU A 126 16.27 13.40 5.76
C GLU A 126 16.80 12.09 5.15
N THR A 127 15.89 11.19 4.76
CA THR A 127 16.24 9.92 4.07
C THR A 127 16.47 10.10 2.57
N GLU A 128 16.07 11.24 2.00
CA GLU A 128 16.10 11.51 0.55
C GLU A 128 15.24 10.52 -0.27
N CYS A 129 14.18 9.96 0.35
CA CYS A 129 13.19 9.16 -0.38
C CYS A 129 12.44 10.03 -1.41
N ASP A 130 11.79 9.38 -2.38
CA ASP A 130 11.20 10.08 -3.53
C ASP A 130 9.81 10.62 -3.26
N GLY A 131 9.13 10.16 -2.20
CA GLY A 131 7.78 10.59 -1.86
C GLY A 131 7.23 9.85 -0.65
N ILE A 132 6.02 10.22 -0.24
CA ILE A 132 5.32 9.60 0.88
C ILE A 132 3.96 9.05 0.46
N GLU A 133 3.53 7.96 1.12
CA GLU A 133 2.18 7.40 1.00
C GLU A 133 1.47 7.47 2.35
N LEU A 134 0.36 8.22 2.44
CA LEU A 134 -0.46 8.30 3.65
C LEU A 134 -1.36 7.07 3.72
N ASN A 135 -1.15 6.19 4.70
CA ASN A 135 -1.91 4.95 4.80
C ASN A 135 -3.24 5.16 5.55
N PHE A 136 -4.29 5.50 4.80
CA PHE A 136 -5.66 5.64 5.31
C PHE A 136 -6.53 4.40 5.06
N GLY A 137 -5.90 3.24 4.86
CA GLY A 137 -6.63 2.06 4.42
C GLY A 137 -6.56 0.84 5.32
N CYS A 138 -5.70 0.81 6.34
CA CYS A 138 -5.57 -0.34 7.24
C CYS A 138 -6.88 -0.59 8.00
N PRO A 139 -7.59 -1.73 7.77
CA PRO A 139 -8.93 -1.93 8.31
C PRO A 139 -8.97 -2.50 9.74
N HIS A 140 -7.85 -2.87 10.32
CA HIS A 140 -7.75 -3.57 11.62
C HIS A 140 -6.62 -3.04 12.47
N GLY A 141 -6.71 -3.20 13.78
CA GLY A 141 -5.70 -2.82 14.77
C GLY A 141 -5.46 -1.31 14.86
N MET A 142 -4.97 -0.72 13.77
CA MET A 142 -4.70 0.72 13.74
C MET A 142 -5.98 1.56 13.59
N SER A 143 -7.02 1.06 12.94
CA SER A 143 -8.30 1.74 12.83
C SER A 143 -9.02 1.85 14.18
N GLU A 144 -8.86 0.86 15.04
CA GLU A 144 -9.37 0.88 16.41
C GLU A 144 -8.68 1.93 17.30
N ARG A 145 -7.53 2.41 16.85
CA ARG A 145 -6.77 3.51 17.48
C ARG A 145 -7.02 4.88 16.81
N GLY A 146 -8.06 5.01 15.99
CA GLY A 146 -8.40 6.26 15.29
C GLY A 146 -7.48 6.59 14.11
N MET A 147 -6.76 5.60 13.55
CA MET A 147 -5.85 5.75 12.42
C MET A 147 -6.30 4.86 11.24
N GLY A 148 -5.57 4.83 10.14
CA GLY A 148 -5.86 3.96 9.01
C GLY A 148 -7.26 4.19 8.44
N SER A 149 -8.10 3.14 8.34
CA SER A 149 -9.44 3.25 7.76
C SER A 149 -10.41 4.13 8.57
N ALA A 150 -10.16 4.36 9.85
CA ALA A 150 -10.93 5.34 10.63
C ALA A 150 -10.80 6.76 10.07
N VAL A 151 -9.61 7.11 9.57
CA VAL A 151 -9.37 8.35 8.81
C VAL A 151 -9.90 8.22 7.38
N GLY A 152 -9.61 7.09 6.72
CA GLY A 152 -9.90 6.88 5.30
C GLY A 152 -11.39 6.76 4.96
N GLN A 153 -12.26 6.52 5.93
CA GLN A 153 -13.71 6.48 5.75
C GLN A 153 -14.38 7.86 5.92
N VAL A 154 -13.63 8.87 6.36
CA VAL A 154 -14.14 10.23 6.63
C VAL A 154 -13.44 11.22 5.70
N PRO A 155 -14.08 11.66 4.61
CA PRO A 155 -13.48 12.57 3.62
C PRO A 155 -12.85 13.83 4.21
N GLU A 156 -13.46 14.40 5.24
CA GLU A 156 -12.98 15.60 5.93
C GLU A 156 -11.62 15.37 6.60
N TYR A 157 -11.39 14.21 7.18
CA TYR A 157 -10.10 13.85 7.77
C TYR A 157 -9.04 13.62 6.70
N ILE A 158 -9.41 13.00 5.58
CA ILE A 158 -8.49 12.83 4.44
C ILE A 158 -8.02 14.18 3.91
N GLU A 159 -8.96 15.10 3.65
CA GLU A 159 -8.65 16.47 3.19
C GLU A 159 -7.75 17.18 4.18
N MET A 160 -8.08 17.15 5.46
CA MET A 160 -7.37 17.82 6.52
C MET A 160 -5.93 17.33 6.66
N VAL A 161 -5.73 16.00 6.75
CA VAL A 161 -4.38 15.42 6.91
C VAL A 161 -3.54 15.60 5.64
N ALA A 162 -4.13 15.43 4.45
CA ALA A 162 -3.44 15.70 3.21
C ALA A 162 -2.94 17.15 3.14
N ARG A 163 -3.76 18.10 3.56
CA ARG A 163 -3.42 19.53 3.63
C ARG A 163 -2.27 19.79 4.61
N TRP A 164 -2.28 19.19 5.80
CA TRP A 164 -1.17 19.29 6.74
C TRP A 164 0.13 18.75 6.15
N CYS A 165 0.10 17.57 5.53
CA CYS A 165 1.28 17.01 4.90
C CYS A 165 1.83 17.93 3.81
N LYS A 166 0.97 18.44 2.91
CA LYS A 166 1.38 19.36 1.85
C LYS A 166 1.92 20.70 2.37
N ALA A 167 1.50 21.15 3.55
CA ALA A 167 2.05 22.35 4.19
C ALA A 167 3.44 22.11 4.79
N HIS A 168 3.79 20.87 5.14
CA HIS A 168 5.00 20.54 5.87
C HIS A 168 6.04 19.74 5.07
N THR A 169 5.77 19.36 3.82
CA THR A 169 6.75 18.70 2.95
C THR A 169 6.67 19.18 1.51
N ARG A 170 7.80 19.09 0.80
CA ARG A 170 7.88 19.30 -0.66
C ARG A 170 7.84 17.99 -1.44
N MET A 171 7.91 16.86 -0.75
CA MET A 171 7.81 15.55 -1.40
C MET A 171 6.44 15.33 -2.01
N PRO A 172 6.32 14.55 -3.08
CA PRO A 172 5.04 14.05 -3.56
C PRO A 172 4.28 13.31 -2.45
N VAL A 173 2.99 13.66 -2.28
CA VAL A 173 2.07 13.08 -1.29
C VAL A 173 1.05 12.21 -2.01
N ILE A 174 1.08 10.91 -1.75
CA ILE A 174 0.15 9.92 -2.27
C ILE A 174 -0.80 9.51 -1.14
N VAL A 175 -2.10 9.54 -1.36
CA VAL A 175 -3.09 9.09 -0.35
C VAL A 175 -3.55 7.67 -0.70
N LYS A 176 -3.27 6.71 0.18
CA LYS A 176 -3.73 5.32 0.03
C LYS A 176 -5.11 5.13 0.60
N LEU A 177 -6.05 4.83 -0.30
CA LEU A 177 -7.47 4.74 -0.01
C LEU A 177 -7.89 3.34 0.47
N THR A 178 -8.91 3.31 1.34
CA THR A 178 -9.57 2.08 1.78
C THR A 178 -10.65 1.66 0.79
N PRO A 179 -10.78 0.34 0.49
CA PRO A 179 -11.93 -0.17 -0.27
C PRO A 179 -13.18 -0.35 0.61
N ASN A 180 -13.07 -0.17 1.92
CA ASN A 180 -14.14 -0.40 2.88
C ASN A 180 -15.06 0.84 2.98
N ILE A 181 -15.55 1.28 1.84
CA ILE A 181 -16.39 2.44 1.66
C ILE A 181 -17.36 2.20 0.49
N THR A 182 -18.52 2.80 0.51
CA THR A 182 -19.55 2.59 -0.52
C THR A 182 -19.18 3.25 -1.86
N ASP A 183 -18.59 4.44 -1.82
CA ASP A 183 -18.21 5.19 -3.02
C ASP A 183 -16.78 5.74 -2.86
N ILE A 184 -15.85 5.17 -3.64
CA ILE A 184 -14.43 5.50 -3.59
C ILE A 184 -14.12 6.92 -4.12
N ARG A 185 -15.04 7.53 -4.83
CA ARG A 185 -14.85 8.88 -5.40
C ARG A 185 -14.81 9.94 -4.29
N PHE A 186 -15.60 9.80 -3.24
CA PHE A 186 -15.60 10.77 -2.13
C PHE A 186 -14.22 10.92 -1.46
N PRO A 187 -13.57 9.85 -0.99
CA PRO A 187 -12.22 9.97 -0.42
C PRO A 187 -11.18 10.43 -1.46
N ALA A 188 -11.30 10.05 -2.72
CA ALA A 188 -10.39 10.53 -3.78
C ALA A 188 -10.52 12.04 -4.03
N ARG A 189 -11.74 12.56 -4.08
CA ARG A 189 -12.03 14.00 -4.20
C ARG A 189 -11.49 14.76 -2.99
N ALA A 190 -11.68 14.23 -1.78
CA ALA A 190 -11.14 14.80 -0.55
C ALA A 190 -9.61 14.85 -0.55
N ALA A 191 -8.95 13.78 -0.98
CA ALA A 191 -7.49 13.76 -1.13
C ALA A 191 -7.01 14.86 -2.09
N LYS A 192 -7.64 14.96 -3.27
CA LYS A 192 -7.34 16.02 -4.25
C LYS A 192 -7.56 17.42 -3.68
N LYS A 193 -8.67 17.64 -2.98
CA LYS A 193 -9.00 18.92 -2.34
C LYS A 193 -8.01 19.28 -1.23
N GLY A 194 -7.47 18.29 -0.51
CA GLY A 194 -6.40 18.45 0.45
C GLY A 194 -5.02 18.72 -0.18
N GLY A 195 -4.92 18.68 -1.50
CA GLY A 195 -3.69 18.95 -2.26
C GLY A 195 -2.79 17.73 -2.45
N ALA A 196 -3.30 16.51 -2.23
CA ALA A 196 -2.55 15.30 -2.55
C ALA A 196 -2.15 15.27 -4.04
N ASP A 197 -0.94 14.82 -4.33
CA ASP A 197 -0.40 14.74 -5.69
C ASP A 197 -0.92 13.52 -6.44
N ALA A 198 -1.32 12.46 -5.71
CA ALA A 198 -1.91 11.24 -6.27
C ALA A 198 -2.71 10.48 -5.22
N VAL A 199 -3.43 9.46 -5.69
CA VAL A 199 -4.00 8.41 -4.82
C VAL A 199 -3.43 7.05 -5.16
N SER A 200 -3.37 6.16 -4.16
CA SER A 200 -3.13 4.74 -4.37
C SER A 200 -4.31 3.93 -3.82
N LEU A 201 -4.71 2.90 -4.54
CA LEU A 201 -5.82 2.03 -4.16
C LEU A 201 -5.73 0.67 -4.85
N ILE A 202 -6.17 -0.38 -4.20
CA ILE A 202 -6.93 -0.42 -2.92
C ILE A 202 -6.04 -0.94 -1.79
N ASN A 203 -6.36 -0.59 -0.56
CA ASN A 203 -5.91 -1.33 0.60
C ASN A 203 -6.72 -2.64 0.71
N THR A 204 -6.62 -3.38 1.80
CA THR A 204 -7.29 -4.68 1.96
C THR A 204 -8.78 -4.53 2.32
N VAL A 205 -9.59 -5.51 1.88
CA VAL A 205 -11.03 -5.57 2.17
C VAL A 205 -11.24 -6.24 3.53
N SER A 206 -12.03 -5.64 4.41
CA SER A 206 -12.37 -6.21 5.72
C SER A 206 -13.02 -7.57 5.56
N SER A 207 -12.54 -8.56 6.30
CA SER A 207 -13.02 -9.94 6.19
C SER A 207 -12.71 -10.80 7.41
N ILE A 208 -13.47 -11.87 7.57
CA ILE A 208 -13.09 -13.07 8.30
C ILE A 208 -12.99 -14.23 7.30
N MET A 209 -12.13 -15.22 7.57
CA MET A 209 -11.91 -16.32 6.61
C MET A 209 -12.92 -17.45 6.75
N ALA A 210 -13.29 -17.76 7.96
CA ALA A 210 -14.20 -18.84 8.30
C ALA A 210 -14.76 -18.66 9.72
N VAL A 211 -15.72 -19.46 10.07
CA VAL A 211 -16.16 -19.64 11.45
C VAL A 211 -15.85 -21.09 11.85
N ASP A 212 -15.09 -21.25 12.92
CA ASP A 212 -14.89 -22.54 13.56
C ASP A 212 -16.15 -22.89 14.32
N LEU A 213 -16.91 -23.88 13.83
CA LEU A 213 -18.17 -24.28 14.41
C LEU A 213 -18.02 -25.11 15.69
N ASP A 214 -16.88 -25.74 15.89
CA ASP A 214 -16.62 -26.51 17.10
C ASP A 214 -16.32 -25.60 18.29
N HIS A 215 -15.62 -24.50 18.04
CA HIS A 215 -15.26 -23.51 19.06
C HIS A 215 -16.09 -22.22 18.99
N MET A 216 -17.03 -22.11 18.04
CA MET A 216 -17.90 -20.96 17.81
C MET A 216 -17.13 -19.64 17.75
N SER A 217 -16.00 -19.65 17.04
CA SER A 217 -15.12 -18.50 16.91
C SER A 217 -14.78 -18.18 15.44
N PRO A 218 -14.63 -16.91 15.05
CA PRO A 218 -14.13 -16.56 13.71
C PRO A 218 -12.65 -16.92 13.59
N TRP A 219 -12.26 -17.38 12.40
CA TRP A 219 -10.87 -17.70 12.06
C TRP A 219 -10.30 -16.61 11.12
N PRO A 220 -9.05 -16.18 11.27
CA PRO A 220 -8.05 -16.65 12.25
C PRO A 220 -8.34 -16.17 13.68
N VAL A 221 -7.82 -16.95 14.63
CA VAL A 221 -7.86 -16.66 16.07
C VAL A 221 -6.47 -16.16 16.48
N ILE A 222 -6.43 -15.04 17.18
CA ILE A 222 -5.19 -14.43 17.69
C ILE A 222 -5.33 -14.28 19.20
N ASP A 223 -4.36 -14.81 19.93
CA ASP A 223 -4.34 -14.80 21.40
C ASP A 223 -5.68 -15.26 22.03
N GLY A 224 -6.30 -16.29 21.42
CA GLY A 224 -7.57 -16.83 21.87
C GLY A 224 -8.81 -15.99 21.49
N GLN A 225 -8.63 -14.89 20.79
CA GLN A 225 -9.71 -14.01 20.33
C GLN A 225 -9.91 -14.13 18.82
N GLY A 226 -11.17 -14.21 18.38
CA GLY A 226 -11.51 -14.11 16.97
C GLY A 226 -11.24 -12.71 16.46
N SER A 227 -10.67 -12.59 15.27
CA SER A 227 -10.33 -11.30 14.68
C SER A 227 -10.80 -11.19 13.23
N HIS A 228 -11.17 -9.98 12.84
CA HIS A 228 -11.26 -9.64 11.43
C HIS A 228 -9.88 -9.19 10.91
N GLY A 229 -9.66 -9.36 9.61
CA GLY A 229 -8.44 -8.95 8.96
C GLY A 229 -8.70 -8.34 7.60
N GLY A 230 -7.63 -8.06 6.87
CA GLY A 230 -7.69 -7.50 5.55
C GLY A 230 -7.55 -8.58 4.46
N TYR A 231 -8.55 -8.75 3.60
CA TYR A 231 -8.53 -9.69 2.49
C TYR A 231 -7.82 -9.09 1.27
N CYS A 232 -6.94 -9.85 0.66
CA CYS A 232 -6.12 -9.45 -0.48
C CYS A 232 -5.85 -10.66 -1.41
N GLY A 233 -5.05 -10.46 -2.46
CA GLY A 233 -4.72 -11.49 -3.44
C GLY A 233 -5.65 -11.47 -4.66
N PRO A 234 -5.64 -12.51 -5.52
CA PRO A 234 -6.32 -12.50 -6.82
C PRO A 234 -7.82 -12.16 -6.76
N ALA A 235 -8.51 -12.58 -5.69
CA ALA A 235 -9.94 -12.38 -5.54
C ALA A 235 -10.37 -10.91 -5.46
N VAL A 236 -9.51 -10.00 -5.02
CA VAL A 236 -9.85 -8.58 -4.91
C VAL A 236 -9.61 -7.78 -6.20
N LYS A 237 -9.01 -8.39 -7.25
CA LYS A 237 -8.71 -7.67 -8.50
C LYS A 237 -9.95 -7.01 -9.14
N PRO A 238 -11.10 -7.68 -9.28
CA PRO A 238 -12.29 -7.05 -9.86
C PRO A 238 -12.77 -5.82 -9.07
N ILE A 239 -12.66 -5.86 -7.75
CA ILE A 239 -13.00 -4.73 -6.89
C ILE A 239 -12.05 -3.56 -7.14
N ALA A 240 -10.74 -3.85 -7.18
CA ALA A 240 -9.72 -2.84 -7.41
C ALA A 240 -9.85 -2.20 -8.80
N LEU A 241 -10.09 -2.99 -9.86
CA LEU A 241 -10.33 -2.48 -11.22
C LEU A 241 -11.53 -1.53 -11.27
N ASN A 242 -12.65 -1.92 -10.62
CA ASN A 242 -13.84 -1.07 -10.57
C ASN A 242 -13.54 0.27 -9.89
N MET A 243 -12.91 0.25 -8.72
CA MET A 243 -12.61 1.48 -7.96
C MET A 243 -11.61 2.38 -8.69
N VAL A 244 -10.60 1.82 -9.35
CA VAL A 244 -9.69 2.60 -10.20
C VAL A 244 -10.45 3.24 -11.37
N ALA A 245 -11.32 2.50 -12.04
CA ALA A 245 -12.13 3.01 -13.15
C ALA A 245 -13.10 4.11 -12.70
N GLU A 246 -13.67 4.01 -11.50
CA GLU A 246 -14.54 5.05 -10.95
C GLU A 246 -13.81 6.37 -10.74
N ILE A 247 -12.61 6.34 -10.14
CA ILE A 247 -11.78 7.54 -9.94
C ILE A 247 -11.30 8.09 -11.29
N ALA A 248 -10.82 7.24 -12.19
CA ALA A 248 -10.27 7.68 -13.48
C ALA A 248 -11.31 8.38 -14.37
N ARG A 249 -12.60 8.04 -14.22
CA ARG A 249 -13.72 8.62 -14.99
C ARG A 249 -14.44 9.76 -14.29
N ASP A 250 -14.16 9.99 -13.02
CA ASP A 250 -14.83 11.02 -12.25
C ASP A 250 -14.31 12.42 -12.61
N ALA A 251 -15.22 13.33 -13.00
CA ALA A 251 -14.87 14.67 -13.42
C ALA A 251 -14.16 15.49 -12.32
N GLU A 252 -14.52 15.26 -11.05
CA GLU A 252 -13.92 15.99 -9.93
C GLU A 252 -12.50 15.50 -9.59
N THR A 253 -12.17 14.24 -9.93
CA THR A 253 -10.82 13.69 -9.77
C THR A 253 -10.00 13.71 -11.06
N GLN A 254 -10.53 14.29 -12.14
CA GLN A 254 -9.82 14.39 -13.41
C GLN A 254 -8.40 14.95 -13.22
N GLY A 255 -7.40 14.27 -13.79
CA GLY A 255 -6.00 14.63 -13.68
C GLY A 255 -5.31 14.26 -12.38
N LEU A 256 -6.01 13.60 -11.44
CA LEU A 256 -5.39 13.02 -10.24
C LEU A 256 -4.71 11.70 -10.61
N PRO A 257 -3.37 11.59 -10.52
CA PRO A 257 -2.64 10.37 -10.83
C PRO A 257 -3.02 9.21 -9.89
N ILE A 258 -3.01 7.99 -10.43
CA ILE A 258 -3.40 6.77 -9.70
C ILE A 258 -2.23 5.79 -9.68
N SER A 259 -1.90 5.26 -8.50
CA SER A 259 -1.06 4.09 -8.30
C SER A 259 -1.95 2.91 -7.93
N ALA A 260 -2.13 1.94 -8.82
CA ALA A 260 -3.13 0.88 -8.63
C ALA A 260 -2.56 -0.32 -7.86
N ILE A 261 -3.39 -0.89 -6.98
CA ILE A 261 -3.05 -2.03 -6.13
C ILE A 261 -4.25 -2.97 -6.06
N GLY A 262 -4.05 -4.26 -6.20
CA GLY A 262 -5.09 -5.26 -5.91
C GLY A 262 -5.07 -6.45 -6.84
N GLY A 263 -4.64 -7.60 -6.34
CA GLY A 263 -4.75 -8.89 -7.02
C GLY A 263 -3.87 -9.09 -8.24
N VAL A 264 -2.87 -8.25 -8.46
CA VAL A 264 -1.93 -8.36 -9.59
C VAL A 264 -1.02 -9.55 -9.39
N THR A 265 -1.07 -10.50 -10.31
CA THR A 265 -0.24 -11.73 -10.32
C THR A 265 0.52 -11.92 -11.63
N THR A 266 0.05 -11.32 -12.71
CA THR A 266 0.64 -11.39 -14.03
C THR A 266 0.81 -10.00 -14.64
N TRP A 267 1.58 -9.91 -15.73
CA TRP A 267 1.70 -8.67 -16.48
C TRP A 267 0.36 -8.21 -17.09
N LYS A 268 -0.53 -9.15 -17.44
CA LYS A 268 -1.86 -8.84 -17.98
C LYS A 268 -2.71 -8.11 -16.92
N ASP A 269 -2.67 -8.58 -15.68
CA ASP A 269 -3.37 -7.90 -14.58
C ASP A 269 -2.86 -6.45 -14.42
N ALA A 270 -1.55 -6.25 -14.51
CA ALA A 270 -0.97 -4.91 -14.44
C ALA A 270 -1.36 -4.04 -15.64
N ALA A 271 -1.38 -4.61 -16.85
CA ALA A 271 -1.78 -3.90 -18.06
C ALA A 271 -3.25 -3.44 -18.02
N GLU A 272 -4.15 -4.22 -17.40
CA GLU A 272 -5.54 -3.83 -17.18
C GLU A 272 -5.63 -2.55 -16.33
N PHE A 273 -4.88 -2.43 -15.25
CA PHE A 273 -4.84 -1.22 -14.43
C PHE A 273 -4.27 -0.01 -15.18
N ILE A 274 -3.20 -0.23 -15.95
CA ILE A 274 -2.61 0.84 -16.78
C ILE A 274 -3.60 1.30 -17.85
N ALA A 275 -4.33 0.38 -18.48
CA ALA A 275 -5.38 0.69 -19.45
C ALA A 275 -6.54 1.51 -18.84
N LEU A 276 -6.79 1.36 -17.54
CA LEU A 276 -7.75 2.17 -16.78
C LEU A 276 -7.20 3.53 -16.33
N GLY A 277 -5.93 3.84 -16.63
CA GLY A 277 -5.32 5.14 -16.32
C GLY A 277 -4.35 5.15 -15.14
N ALA A 278 -3.98 4.00 -14.58
CA ALA A 278 -2.95 3.95 -13.55
C ALA A 278 -1.56 4.29 -14.12
N GLY A 279 -0.82 5.17 -13.45
CA GLY A 279 0.56 5.51 -13.81
C GLY A 279 1.59 4.53 -13.29
N THR A 280 1.29 3.85 -12.18
CA THR A 280 2.09 2.76 -11.57
C THR A 280 1.18 1.67 -11.03
N VAL A 281 1.75 0.47 -10.89
CA VAL A 281 1.04 -0.71 -10.35
C VAL A 281 1.86 -1.28 -9.20
N GLN A 282 1.24 -1.40 -8.04
CA GLN A 282 1.87 -1.94 -6.85
C GLN A 282 1.43 -3.40 -6.60
N VAL A 283 2.37 -4.24 -6.18
CA VAL A 283 2.16 -5.66 -5.94
C VAL A 283 2.58 -6.02 -4.51
N CYS A 284 1.75 -6.79 -3.82
CA CYS A 284 2.06 -7.32 -2.49
C CYS A 284 1.95 -8.85 -2.46
N THR A 285 0.73 -9.38 -2.44
CA THR A 285 0.44 -10.81 -2.18
C THR A 285 1.18 -11.75 -3.12
N ALA A 286 1.27 -11.40 -4.41
CA ALA A 286 1.99 -12.21 -5.37
C ALA A 286 3.50 -12.29 -5.07
N ALA A 287 4.10 -11.20 -4.60
CA ALA A 287 5.50 -11.21 -4.16
C ALA A 287 5.71 -12.04 -2.90
N MET A 288 4.75 -12.05 -1.97
CA MET A 288 4.77 -12.90 -0.77
C MET A 288 4.62 -14.39 -1.13
N THR A 289 3.76 -14.71 -2.08
CA THR A 289 3.43 -16.09 -2.46
C THR A 289 4.46 -16.71 -3.40
N TYR A 290 4.91 -15.94 -4.40
CA TYR A 290 5.78 -16.44 -5.49
C TYR A 290 7.20 -15.87 -5.44
N GLY A 291 7.48 -14.99 -4.48
CA GLY A 291 8.77 -14.32 -4.32
C GLY A 291 9.01 -13.19 -5.33
N PHE A 292 10.14 -12.49 -5.18
CA PHE A 292 10.45 -11.28 -5.96
C PHE A 292 10.67 -11.54 -7.46
N LYS A 293 10.93 -12.75 -7.88
CA LYS A 293 11.15 -13.08 -9.31
C LYS A 293 9.92 -12.87 -10.18
N ILE A 294 8.73 -12.78 -9.59
CA ILE A 294 7.50 -12.46 -10.32
C ILE A 294 7.61 -11.11 -11.04
N GLY A 295 8.38 -10.16 -10.50
CA GLY A 295 8.68 -8.90 -11.19
C GLY A 295 9.38 -9.09 -12.54
N ARG A 296 10.22 -10.13 -12.68
CA ARG A 296 10.87 -10.46 -13.97
C ARG A 296 9.90 -11.04 -14.98
N ALA A 297 8.94 -11.85 -14.54
CA ALA A 297 7.89 -12.36 -15.42
C ALA A 297 7.05 -11.20 -15.96
N SER A 298 6.63 -10.27 -15.09
CA SER A 298 5.87 -9.09 -15.48
C SER A 298 6.65 -8.13 -16.41
N CYS A 299 7.99 -8.08 -16.31
CA CYS A 299 8.83 -7.21 -17.15
C CYS A 299 9.34 -7.89 -18.44
N ARG A 300 9.32 -9.21 -18.54
CA ARG A 300 9.94 -9.97 -19.62
C ARG A 300 8.96 -10.69 -20.55
N GLU A 301 7.75 -10.96 -20.10
CA GLU A 301 6.73 -11.48 -20.99
C GLU A 301 6.39 -10.38 -22.00
N ARG A 302 6.67 -10.67 -23.25
CA ARG A 302 6.52 -9.75 -24.39
C ARG A 302 5.08 -9.25 -24.47
N VAL A 303 4.92 -7.94 -24.44
CA VAL A 303 3.78 -7.29 -25.05
C VAL A 303 3.89 -7.44 -26.57
#